data_84c453a1379f67388afcd7c7660f3460
#
_entry.id   84c453a1379f67388afcd7c7660f3460
#
_cell.length_a   1.000
_cell.length_b   1.000
_cell.length_c   1.000
_cell.angle_alpha   90.00
_cell.angle_beta   90.00
_cell.angle_gamma   90.00
#
_symmetry.space_group_name_H-M   'P 1'
#
loop_
_entity.id
_entity.type
_entity.pdbx_description
1 polymer ?
#
loop_
_entity_poly.entity_id
_entity_poly.type
_entity_poly.pdbx_seq_one_letter_code
_entity_poly.pdbx_strand_id
1 'polypeptide(L)'
;MSSLIQTKTPYGLANLPQKDALTKAFVGQPLEALRTPAMVIDRTLFQQNCVRMLQNAKEWNATLRSHLKTHKTVEGTRLQLDEGEYSTNAVVVSTLMEAWEVVQGGLVKDGTVKDILYGLPVSINKVADISDLWDEIAQHGAVVRLMVDNPEQIQFLEEFEKARGSSRRWSVFVKIDGGQRRAGMTTDSPGFVPFLKSLFDSPAISVYGFYIHAGNAYASTSASQAASFLSSEVHAVNAAAGIALPILASSQNEAAHNQPFVLSVGSTPTAHAATAESRAEVSTLHGKLELHAGNYPMLDLQQKHTSLVSSERIAQRVIATVISTYPGRGAGGGDEAMCDAGCIAMSKDTGPSGGYGDIIGKPWQLTRMSQEHGILTPIEAGATKLKCGEMVEIVGQHACLIAAAYPWYYVIEDGGRTVVDVWVPWKGW
;
A
#
# COMPACT_ATOMS: atom_id res chain seq x y z
N MET A 1 18.24 -13.74 -30.13
CA MET A 1 17.97 -13.22 -28.78
C MET A 1 18.15 -14.38 -27.80
N SER A 2 18.92 -14.21 -26.73
CA SER A 2 18.96 -15.23 -25.66
C SER A 2 17.53 -15.36 -25.13
N SER A 3 17.01 -16.58 -25.03
CA SER A 3 15.72 -16.84 -24.43
C SER A 3 15.76 -16.31 -22.99
N LEU A 4 15.13 -15.16 -22.74
CA LEU A 4 15.04 -14.61 -21.40
C LEU A 4 14.32 -15.62 -20.50
N ILE A 5 14.93 -15.92 -19.39
CA ILE A 5 14.37 -16.85 -18.42
C ILE A 5 13.14 -16.23 -17.81
N GLN A 6 11.98 -16.87 -18.01
CA GLN A 6 10.75 -16.51 -17.32
C GLN A 6 10.76 -17.06 -15.90
N THR A 7 10.30 -16.27 -14.95
CA THR A 7 10.18 -16.67 -13.55
C THR A 7 8.74 -17.06 -13.24
N LYS A 8 8.57 -17.95 -12.25
CA LYS A 8 7.25 -18.29 -11.69
C LYS A 8 7.23 -17.98 -10.21
N THR A 9 6.14 -17.39 -9.77
CA THR A 9 5.91 -17.13 -8.34
C THR A 9 5.64 -18.45 -7.62
N PRO A 10 6.38 -18.79 -6.56
CA PRO A 10 6.26 -20.07 -5.87
C PRO A 10 5.11 -20.06 -4.83
N TYR A 11 3.96 -19.44 -5.14
CA TYR A 11 2.86 -19.28 -4.20
C TYR A 11 2.33 -20.63 -3.67
N GLY A 12 2.27 -21.65 -4.51
CA GLY A 12 1.85 -23.00 -4.10
C GLY A 12 2.89 -23.77 -3.26
N LEU A 13 4.12 -23.24 -3.14
CA LEU A 13 5.21 -23.82 -2.34
C LEU A 13 5.49 -23.02 -1.08
N ALA A 14 4.94 -21.82 -0.95
CA ALA A 14 5.10 -20.98 0.23
C ALA A 14 4.28 -21.57 1.39
N ASN A 15 4.97 -21.94 2.46
CA ASN A 15 4.31 -22.36 3.69
C ASN A 15 3.95 -21.14 4.52
N LEU A 16 2.73 -20.64 4.36
CA LEU A 16 2.18 -19.66 5.30
C LEU A 16 1.86 -20.33 6.64
N PRO A 17 1.94 -19.59 7.75
CA PRO A 17 1.49 -20.07 9.04
C PRO A 17 0.03 -20.56 8.95
N GLN A 18 -0.27 -21.67 9.64
CA GLN A 18 -1.61 -22.26 9.60
C GLN A 18 -2.58 -21.41 10.45
N LYS A 19 -3.42 -20.62 9.78
CA LYS A 19 -4.36 -19.71 10.43
C LYS A 19 -5.26 -20.40 11.47
N ASP A 20 -5.86 -21.54 11.13
CA ASP A 20 -6.75 -22.26 12.03
C ASP A 20 -6.05 -22.70 13.31
N ALA A 21 -4.80 -23.17 13.21
CA ALA A 21 -4.00 -23.57 14.36
C ALA A 21 -3.67 -22.35 15.23
N LEU A 22 -3.30 -21.22 14.62
CA LEU A 22 -3.03 -19.97 15.35
C LEU A 22 -4.30 -19.42 16.01
N THR A 23 -5.42 -19.42 15.32
CA THR A 23 -6.71 -18.98 15.86
C THR A 23 -7.09 -19.82 17.08
N LYS A 24 -7.00 -21.14 16.97
CA LYS A 24 -7.27 -22.05 18.09
C LYS A 24 -6.34 -21.83 19.28
N ALA A 25 -5.08 -21.46 19.02
CA ALA A 25 -4.09 -21.27 20.08
C ALA A 25 -4.24 -19.91 20.80
N PHE A 26 -4.63 -18.85 20.09
CA PHE A 26 -4.50 -17.49 20.60
C PHE A 26 -5.81 -16.74 20.80
N VAL A 27 -6.89 -17.08 20.11
CA VAL A 27 -8.19 -16.40 20.34
C VAL A 27 -8.66 -16.65 21.76
N GLY A 28 -9.08 -15.58 22.43
CA GLY A 28 -9.45 -15.57 23.84
C GLY A 28 -8.27 -15.31 24.80
N GLN A 29 -7.02 -15.32 24.33
CA GLN A 29 -5.88 -14.98 25.16
C GLN A 29 -5.77 -13.46 25.37
N PRO A 30 -5.40 -12.99 26.56
CA PRO A 30 -5.09 -11.59 26.79
C PRO A 30 -3.73 -11.23 26.14
N LEU A 31 -3.56 -9.97 25.75
CA LEU A 31 -2.29 -9.50 25.13
C LEU A 31 -1.08 -9.77 26.04
N GLU A 32 -1.27 -9.72 27.33
CA GLU A 32 -0.22 -9.96 28.36
C GLU A 32 0.29 -11.41 28.37
N ALA A 33 -0.46 -12.35 27.81
CA ALA A 33 -0.04 -13.75 27.68
C ALA A 33 0.73 -14.04 26.38
N LEU A 34 0.80 -13.07 25.46
CA LEU A 34 1.48 -13.26 24.19
C LEU A 34 3.00 -13.12 24.34
N ARG A 35 3.72 -13.88 23.53
CA ARG A 35 5.16 -13.69 23.41
C ARG A 35 5.45 -12.41 22.64
N THR A 36 6.32 -11.59 23.18
CA THR A 36 6.81 -10.35 22.56
C THR A 36 8.14 -10.56 21.83
N PRO A 37 8.50 -9.71 20.85
CA PRO A 37 7.64 -8.68 20.28
C PRO A 37 6.52 -9.27 19.40
N ALA A 38 5.35 -8.62 19.40
CA ALA A 38 4.22 -9.07 18.60
C ALA A 38 3.44 -7.89 18.00
N MET A 39 2.95 -8.06 16.77
CA MET A 39 2.13 -7.07 16.11
C MET A 39 0.65 -7.27 16.42
N VAL A 40 -0.01 -6.21 16.84
CA VAL A 40 -1.43 -6.17 17.17
C VAL A 40 -2.14 -5.19 16.23
N ILE A 41 -3.29 -5.60 15.72
CA ILE A 41 -4.19 -4.77 14.91
C ILE A 41 -5.51 -4.64 15.63
N ASP A 42 -6.00 -3.42 15.80
CA ASP A 42 -7.37 -3.14 16.21
C ASP A 42 -8.28 -3.14 14.98
N ARG A 43 -9.10 -4.18 14.85
CA ARG A 43 -9.99 -4.38 13.69
C ARG A 43 -11.03 -3.28 13.58
N THR A 44 -11.53 -2.77 14.68
CA THR A 44 -12.52 -1.68 14.69
C THR A 44 -11.94 -0.40 14.10
N LEU A 45 -10.75 0.01 14.53
CA LEU A 45 -10.06 1.18 13.98
C LEU A 45 -9.66 0.96 12.52
N PHE A 46 -9.17 -0.23 12.18
CA PHE A 46 -8.84 -0.60 10.81
C PHE A 46 -10.06 -0.44 9.89
N GLN A 47 -11.20 -0.98 10.26
CA GLN A 47 -12.45 -0.90 9.53
C GLN A 47 -12.94 0.54 9.39
N GLN A 48 -12.94 1.32 10.49
CA GLN A 48 -13.33 2.74 10.46
C GLN A 48 -12.46 3.55 9.48
N ASN A 49 -11.17 3.26 9.41
CA ASN A 49 -10.28 3.90 8.44
C ASN A 49 -10.61 3.49 7.00
N CYS A 50 -11.02 2.24 6.76
CA CYS A 50 -11.45 1.76 5.45
C CYS A 50 -12.73 2.46 5.00
N VAL A 51 -13.76 2.49 5.85
CA VAL A 51 -15.02 3.22 5.58
C VAL A 51 -14.75 4.67 5.20
N ARG A 52 -13.95 5.36 6.02
CA ARG A 52 -13.62 6.77 5.78
C ARG A 52 -12.93 7.00 4.44
N MET A 53 -12.03 6.11 4.03
CA MET A 53 -11.34 6.26 2.74
C MET A 53 -12.28 6.03 1.56
N LEU A 54 -13.18 5.06 1.65
CA LEU A 54 -14.22 4.83 0.64
C LEU A 54 -15.16 6.03 0.53
N GLN A 55 -15.56 6.63 1.67
CA GLN A 55 -16.36 7.84 1.72
C GLN A 55 -15.64 9.03 1.07
N ASN A 56 -14.37 9.27 1.43
CA ASN A 56 -13.56 10.33 0.83
C ASN A 56 -13.49 10.20 -0.70
N ALA A 57 -13.29 9.00 -1.22
CA ALA A 57 -13.24 8.77 -2.66
C ALA A 57 -14.60 9.13 -3.32
N LYS A 58 -15.71 8.68 -2.73
CA LYS A 58 -17.07 9.00 -3.22
C LYS A 58 -17.35 10.51 -3.19
N GLU A 59 -17.05 11.18 -2.08
CA GLU A 59 -17.25 12.63 -1.94
C GLU A 59 -16.38 13.41 -2.94
N TRP A 60 -15.19 12.92 -3.23
CA TRP A 60 -14.31 13.49 -4.24
C TRP A 60 -14.73 13.14 -5.68
N ASN A 61 -15.81 12.41 -5.86
CA ASN A 61 -16.30 11.90 -7.14
C ASN A 61 -15.23 11.09 -7.89
N ALA A 62 -14.55 10.20 -7.18
CA ALA A 62 -13.54 9.29 -7.70
C ALA A 62 -13.86 7.84 -7.30
N THR A 63 -13.33 6.88 -8.05
CA THR A 63 -13.25 5.50 -7.61
C THR A 63 -12.06 5.31 -6.67
N LEU A 64 -12.07 4.25 -5.85
CA LEU A 64 -10.92 3.88 -5.03
C LEU A 64 -10.27 2.61 -5.57
N ARG A 65 -8.94 2.59 -5.65
CA ARG A 65 -8.12 1.41 -5.87
C ARG A 65 -7.24 1.17 -4.66
N SER A 66 -7.57 0.16 -3.85
CA SER A 66 -6.92 -0.10 -2.58
C SER A 66 -5.59 -0.83 -2.77
N HIS A 67 -4.49 -0.31 -2.19
CA HIS A 67 -3.20 -0.97 -2.25
C HIS A 67 -3.02 -1.91 -1.05
N LEU A 68 -2.77 -3.20 -1.31
CA LEU A 68 -2.76 -4.25 -0.29
C LEU A 68 -1.43 -4.38 0.48
N LYS A 69 -0.38 -3.69 0.03
CA LYS A 69 1.03 -3.90 0.45
C LYS A 69 1.30 -3.72 1.95
N THR A 70 0.42 -3.06 2.71
CA THR A 70 0.68 -2.77 4.12
C THR A 70 0.37 -3.97 5.01
N HIS A 71 -0.85 -4.51 4.91
CA HIS A 71 -1.28 -5.65 5.73
C HIS A 71 -1.13 -7.00 5.03
N LYS A 72 -1.32 -7.07 3.70
CA LYS A 72 -1.20 -8.28 2.87
C LYS A 72 -2.02 -9.47 3.40
N THR A 73 -3.29 -9.26 3.76
CA THR A 73 -4.16 -10.29 4.34
C THR A 73 -5.50 -10.35 3.62
N VAL A 74 -6.14 -11.53 3.62
CA VAL A 74 -7.48 -11.74 3.07
C VAL A 74 -8.50 -10.87 3.81
N GLU A 75 -8.46 -10.89 5.13
CA GLU A 75 -9.40 -10.18 6.01
C GLU A 75 -9.31 -8.67 5.83
N GLY A 76 -8.08 -8.14 5.87
CA GLY A 76 -7.84 -6.71 5.65
C GLY A 76 -8.26 -6.27 4.24
N THR A 77 -8.11 -7.13 3.23
CA THR A 77 -8.57 -6.84 1.87
C THR A 77 -10.09 -6.73 1.80
N ARG A 78 -10.82 -7.63 2.44
CA ARG A 78 -12.29 -7.55 2.51
C ARG A 78 -12.75 -6.24 3.14
N LEU A 79 -12.17 -5.87 4.28
CA LEU A 79 -12.47 -4.60 4.96
C LEU A 79 -12.11 -3.37 4.12
N GLN A 80 -11.07 -3.43 3.28
CA GLN A 80 -10.72 -2.32 2.39
C GLN A 80 -11.68 -2.13 1.22
N LEU A 81 -12.38 -3.18 0.80
CA LEU A 81 -13.10 -3.19 -0.46
C LEU A 81 -14.62 -3.12 -0.32
N ASP A 82 -15.18 -3.63 0.78
CA ASP A 82 -16.62 -3.70 0.96
C ASP A 82 -17.03 -3.28 2.37
N GLU A 83 -17.63 -2.12 2.45
CA GLU A 83 -18.20 -1.54 3.65
C GLU A 83 -19.64 -1.07 3.38
N GLY A 84 -20.47 -2.03 3.01
CA GLY A 84 -21.89 -1.83 2.84
C GLY A 84 -22.25 -0.89 1.67
N GLU A 85 -22.64 0.35 1.95
CA GLU A 85 -23.02 1.33 0.92
C GLU A 85 -21.83 1.79 0.05
N TYR A 86 -20.61 1.65 0.58
CA TYR A 86 -19.36 2.05 -0.07
C TYR A 86 -18.55 0.82 -0.42
N SER A 87 -18.27 0.62 -1.70
CA SER A 87 -17.49 -0.54 -2.14
C SER A 87 -16.61 -0.22 -3.35
N THR A 88 -15.53 -0.97 -3.46
CA THR A 88 -14.68 -1.06 -4.66
C THR A 88 -14.22 -2.49 -4.85
N ASN A 89 -13.83 -2.86 -6.05
CA ASN A 89 -13.27 -4.19 -6.35
C ASN A 89 -11.90 -4.10 -7.03
N ALA A 90 -11.29 -2.91 -7.00
CA ALA A 90 -10.01 -2.61 -7.63
C ALA A 90 -8.89 -2.55 -6.59
N VAL A 91 -7.81 -3.29 -6.85
CA VAL A 91 -6.65 -3.36 -5.95
C VAL A 91 -5.34 -3.08 -6.67
N VAL A 92 -4.33 -2.68 -5.89
CA VAL A 92 -2.93 -2.67 -6.30
C VAL A 92 -2.17 -3.71 -5.47
N VAL A 93 -1.38 -4.54 -6.14
CA VAL A 93 -0.45 -5.48 -5.51
C VAL A 93 0.99 -5.08 -5.82
N SER A 94 1.89 -5.23 -4.86
CA SER A 94 3.32 -4.91 -5.05
C SER A 94 4.11 -6.07 -5.63
N THR A 95 3.65 -7.31 -5.41
CA THR A 95 4.35 -8.53 -5.80
C THR A 95 3.37 -9.50 -6.46
N LEU A 96 3.90 -10.43 -7.27
CA LEU A 96 3.07 -11.49 -7.84
C LEU A 96 2.62 -12.48 -6.76
N MET A 97 3.38 -12.64 -5.67
CA MET A 97 2.91 -13.40 -4.52
C MET A 97 1.60 -12.82 -3.97
N GLU A 98 1.51 -11.49 -3.76
CA GLU A 98 0.27 -10.85 -3.34
C GLU A 98 -0.88 -11.13 -4.33
N ALA A 99 -0.61 -11.07 -5.64
CA ALA A 99 -1.63 -11.33 -6.66
C ALA A 99 -2.16 -12.76 -6.60
N TRP A 100 -1.27 -13.73 -6.52
CA TRP A 100 -1.65 -15.15 -6.42
C TRP A 100 -2.35 -15.48 -5.10
N GLU A 101 -1.93 -14.85 -4.00
CA GLU A 101 -2.59 -15.02 -2.69
C GLU A 101 -3.99 -14.40 -2.65
N VAL A 102 -4.24 -13.32 -3.39
CA VAL A 102 -5.60 -12.78 -3.61
C VAL A 102 -6.48 -13.83 -4.29
N VAL A 103 -5.93 -14.58 -5.26
CA VAL A 103 -6.65 -15.67 -5.94
C VAL A 103 -6.88 -16.87 -5.00
N GLN A 104 -5.81 -17.35 -4.33
CA GLN A 104 -5.87 -18.48 -3.42
C GLN A 104 -6.77 -18.22 -2.20
N GLY A 105 -6.82 -16.98 -1.71
CA GLY A 105 -7.72 -16.53 -0.66
C GLY A 105 -9.21 -16.43 -1.07
N GLY A 106 -9.53 -16.79 -2.33
CA GLY A 106 -10.89 -16.83 -2.85
C GLY A 106 -11.49 -15.48 -3.22
N LEU A 107 -10.73 -14.38 -3.08
CA LEU A 107 -11.22 -13.00 -3.25
C LEU A 107 -11.61 -12.68 -4.71
N VAL A 108 -11.01 -13.36 -5.68
CA VAL A 108 -11.42 -13.26 -7.10
C VAL A 108 -12.65 -14.10 -7.36
N LYS A 109 -12.67 -15.33 -6.85
CA LYS A 109 -13.77 -16.29 -7.07
C LYS A 109 -15.10 -15.79 -6.52
N ASP A 110 -15.09 -15.15 -5.36
CA ASP A 110 -16.31 -14.61 -4.74
C ASP A 110 -16.69 -13.19 -5.23
N GLY A 111 -15.88 -12.60 -6.13
CA GLY A 111 -16.14 -11.32 -6.75
C GLY A 111 -15.71 -10.09 -5.92
N THR A 112 -15.09 -10.29 -4.75
CA THR A 112 -14.53 -9.20 -3.92
C THR A 112 -13.48 -8.42 -4.71
N VAL A 113 -12.60 -9.09 -5.44
CA VAL A 113 -11.58 -8.47 -6.30
C VAL A 113 -11.87 -8.80 -7.77
N LYS A 114 -12.01 -7.76 -8.61
CA LYS A 114 -12.23 -7.88 -10.05
C LYS A 114 -11.19 -7.16 -10.91
N ASP A 115 -10.38 -6.31 -10.31
CA ASP A 115 -9.40 -5.49 -11.03
C ASP A 115 -8.08 -5.46 -10.22
N ILE A 116 -7.07 -6.17 -10.71
CA ILE A 116 -5.76 -6.27 -10.06
C ILE A 116 -4.75 -5.47 -10.87
N LEU A 117 -4.19 -4.41 -10.28
CA LEU A 117 -3.06 -3.68 -10.86
C LEU A 117 -1.74 -4.18 -10.25
N TYR A 118 -0.84 -4.68 -11.10
CA TYR A 118 0.54 -4.93 -10.69
C TYR A 118 1.27 -3.59 -10.54
N GLY A 119 1.66 -3.25 -9.34
CA GLY A 119 2.04 -1.89 -8.89
C GLY A 119 3.46 -1.44 -9.26
N LEU A 120 4.22 -2.22 -10.02
CA LEU A 120 5.53 -1.84 -10.57
C LEU A 120 5.45 -1.81 -12.11
N PRO A 121 6.27 -1.00 -12.78
CA PRO A 121 6.47 -1.16 -14.21
C PRO A 121 6.83 -2.61 -14.54
N VAL A 122 6.18 -3.17 -15.55
CA VAL A 122 6.31 -4.59 -15.86
C VAL A 122 7.72 -4.94 -16.31
N SER A 123 8.25 -6.05 -15.80
CA SER A 123 9.55 -6.59 -16.22
C SER A 123 9.35 -7.85 -17.06
N ILE A 124 10.20 -8.01 -18.08
CA ILE A 124 10.07 -9.06 -19.08
C ILE A 124 10.06 -10.49 -18.49
N ASN A 125 10.83 -10.75 -17.44
CA ASN A 125 10.91 -12.07 -16.80
C ASN A 125 9.64 -12.49 -16.04
N LYS A 126 8.71 -11.58 -15.82
CA LYS A 126 7.43 -11.81 -15.10
C LYS A 126 6.22 -11.95 -16.02
N VAL A 127 6.38 -11.69 -17.33
CA VAL A 127 5.24 -11.65 -18.25
C VAL A 127 4.52 -12.98 -18.34
N ALA A 128 5.24 -14.11 -18.35
CA ALA A 128 4.62 -15.43 -18.41
C ALA A 128 3.79 -15.72 -17.14
N ASP A 129 4.32 -15.40 -15.96
CA ASP A 129 3.61 -15.58 -14.67
C ASP A 129 2.35 -14.68 -14.58
N ILE A 130 2.45 -13.43 -15.03
CA ILE A 130 1.29 -12.53 -15.11
C ILE A 130 0.28 -13.04 -16.15
N SER A 131 0.73 -13.67 -17.22
CA SER A 131 -0.14 -14.29 -18.22
C SER A 131 -0.91 -15.48 -17.63
N ASP A 132 -0.24 -16.33 -16.86
CA ASP A 132 -0.88 -17.44 -16.15
C ASP A 132 -1.92 -16.90 -15.15
N LEU A 133 -1.57 -15.85 -14.41
CA LEU A 133 -2.50 -15.14 -13.53
C LEU A 133 -3.72 -14.60 -14.28
N TRP A 134 -3.51 -13.98 -15.44
CA TRP A 134 -4.61 -13.47 -16.26
C TRP A 134 -5.56 -14.59 -16.66
N ASP A 135 -5.03 -15.71 -17.16
CA ASP A 135 -5.85 -16.83 -17.60
C ASP A 135 -6.68 -17.41 -16.44
N GLU A 136 -6.12 -17.45 -15.22
CA GLU A 136 -6.82 -17.87 -14.01
C GLU A 136 -7.95 -16.91 -13.63
N ILE A 137 -7.66 -15.60 -13.51
CA ILE A 137 -8.67 -14.65 -13.01
C ILE A 137 -9.75 -14.30 -14.05
N ALA A 138 -9.45 -14.42 -15.35
CA ALA A 138 -10.40 -14.13 -16.42
C ALA A 138 -11.63 -15.06 -16.37
N GLN A 139 -11.47 -16.29 -15.88
CA GLN A 139 -12.57 -17.25 -15.69
C GLN A 139 -13.64 -16.74 -14.71
N HIS A 140 -13.27 -15.78 -13.86
CA HIS A 140 -14.15 -15.14 -12.87
C HIS A 140 -14.56 -13.72 -13.28
N GLY A 141 -14.29 -13.32 -14.53
CA GLY A 141 -14.58 -11.98 -15.03
C GLY A 141 -13.72 -10.88 -14.42
N ALA A 142 -12.55 -11.25 -13.87
CA ALA A 142 -11.57 -10.29 -13.33
C ALA A 142 -10.48 -9.96 -14.37
N VAL A 143 -9.78 -8.84 -14.17
CA VAL A 143 -8.75 -8.35 -15.06
C VAL A 143 -7.45 -8.07 -14.30
N VAL A 144 -6.31 -8.39 -14.93
CA VAL A 144 -5.00 -7.91 -14.49
C VAL A 144 -4.57 -6.73 -15.36
N ARG A 145 -4.06 -5.68 -14.71
CA ARG A 145 -3.49 -4.50 -15.37
C ARG A 145 -2.02 -4.36 -15.06
N LEU A 146 -1.28 -3.79 -16.01
CA LEU A 146 0.15 -3.54 -15.88
C LEU A 146 0.43 -2.04 -15.78
N MET A 147 1.61 -1.69 -15.29
CA MET A 147 2.19 -0.36 -15.47
C MET A 147 3.28 -0.40 -16.51
N VAL A 148 3.33 0.63 -17.37
CA VAL A 148 4.35 0.80 -18.39
C VAL A 148 4.87 2.24 -18.40
N ASP A 149 6.19 2.38 -18.65
CA ASP A 149 6.89 3.66 -18.73
C ASP A 149 8.11 3.60 -19.67
N ASN A 150 8.27 2.51 -20.43
CA ASN A 150 9.40 2.30 -21.32
C ASN A 150 8.97 1.61 -22.62
N PRO A 151 9.46 2.07 -23.81
CA PRO A 151 9.14 1.43 -25.09
C PRO A 151 9.50 -0.05 -25.18
N GLU A 152 10.55 -0.50 -24.50
CA GLU A 152 10.93 -1.92 -24.48
C GLU A 152 9.85 -2.81 -23.88
N GLN A 153 9.03 -2.26 -22.95
CA GLN A 153 7.91 -2.99 -22.34
C GLN A 153 6.83 -3.31 -23.39
N ILE A 154 6.58 -2.39 -24.33
CA ILE A 154 5.66 -2.62 -25.45
C ILE A 154 6.18 -3.76 -26.31
N GLN A 155 7.47 -3.69 -26.70
CA GLN A 155 8.11 -4.66 -27.58
C GLN A 155 8.05 -6.08 -27.03
N PHE A 156 8.43 -6.28 -25.77
CA PHE A 156 8.42 -7.62 -25.20
C PHE A 156 6.99 -8.16 -24.93
N LEU A 157 6.01 -7.30 -24.68
CA LEU A 157 4.60 -7.72 -24.57
C LEU A 157 4.05 -8.15 -25.93
N GLU A 158 4.39 -7.43 -27.02
CA GLU A 158 4.04 -7.81 -28.39
C GLU A 158 4.69 -9.13 -28.80
N GLU A 159 5.99 -9.30 -28.53
CA GLU A 159 6.73 -10.52 -28.81
C GLU A 159 6.12 -11.72 -28.04
N PHE A 160 5.74 -11.50 -26.80
CA PHE A 160 5.11 -12.53 -25.97
C PHE A 160 3.75 -12.97 -26.54
N GLU A 161 2.85 -12.03 -26.86
CA GLU A 161 1.54 -12.38 -27.44
C GLU A 161 1.67 -13.02 -28.83
N LYS A 162 2.61 -12.56 -29.64
CA LYS A 162 2.92 -13.18 -30.94
C LYS A 162 3.39 -14.62 -30.78
N ALA A 163 4.26 -14.89 -29.79
CA ALA A 163 4.75 -16.24 -29.50
C ALA A 163 3.63 -17.15 -28.98
N ARG A 164 2.66 -16.63 -28.25
CA ARG A 164 1.47 -17.35 -27.81
C ARG A 164 0.46 -17.65 -28.94
N GLY A 165 0.55 -16.93 -30.05
CA GLY A 165 -0.47 -16.99 -31.10
C GLY A 165 -1.82 -16.40 -30.65
N SER A 166 -1.82 -15.45 -29.72
CA SER A 166 -3.01 -14.86 -29.11
C SER A 166 -3.27 -13.44 -29.65
N SER A 167 -4.54 -13.04 -29.70
CA SER A 167 -4.97 -11.67 -30.00
C SER A 167 -5.30 -10.85 -28.74
N ARG A 168 -4.88 -11.33 -27.58
CA ARG A 168 -5.13 -10.69 -26.30
C ARG A 168 -4.40 -9.35 -26.20
N ARG A 169 -5.03 -8.36 -25.56
CA ARG A 169 -4.45 -7.03 -25.32
C ARG A 169 -4.27 -6.80 -23.82
N TRP A 170 -3.05 -6.47 -23.43
CA TRP A 170 -2.72 -6.11 -22.07
C TRP A 170 -3.32 -4.75 -21.72
N SER A 171 -4.13 -4.72 -20.66
CA SER A 171 -4.66 -3.47 -20.11
C SER A 171 -3.57 -2.77 -19.29
N VAL A 172 -3.22 -1.53 -19.69
CA VAL A 172 -2.07 -0.84 -19.07
C VAL A 172 -2.42 0.54 -18.54
N PHE A 173 -1.79 0.89 -17.42
CA PHE A 173 -1.61 2.27 -17.01
C PHE A 173 -0.26 2.80 -17.50
N VAL A 174 -0.26 3.98 -18.08
CA VAL A 174 0.97 4.73 -18.34
C VAL A 174 1.44 5.37 -17.04
N LYS A 175 2.65 5.03 -16.60
CA LYS A 175 3.22 5.58 -15.37
C LYS A 175 3.79 6.97 -15.64
N ILE A 176 3.30 7.96 -14.88
CA ILE A 176 3.74 9.35 -14.94
C ILE A 176 4.68 9.65 -13.77
N ASP A 177 5.80 10.33 -14.06
CA ASP A 177 6.67 10.90 -13.03
C ASP A 177 6.25 12.34 -12.73
N GLY A 178 5.81 12.57 -11.50
CA GLY A 178 5.47 13.90 -10.96
C GLY A 178 6.67 14.66 -10.37
N GLY A 179 7.90 14.33 -10.82
CA GLY A 179 9.12 15.00 -10.35
C GLY A 179 9.89 14.27 -9.26
N GLN A 180 9.42 13.11 -8.81
CA GLN A 180 10.10 12.30 -7.79
C GLN A 180 11.27 11.47 -8.35
N ARG A 181 11.35 11.27 -9.64
CA ARG A 181 12.38 10.47 -10.33
C ARG A 181 12.47 9.03 -9.80
N ARG A 182 11.32 8.45 -9.41
CA ARG A 182 11.24 7.07 -8.92
C ARG A 182 10.91 6.08 -10.04
N ALA A 183 9.89 6.38 -10.81
CA ALA A 183 9.42 5.61 -11.98
C ALA A 183 8.43 6.48 -12.76
N GLY A 184 8.30 6.22 -14.05
CA GLY A 184 7.40 6.93 -14.94
C GLY A 184 8.11 7.87 -15.90
N MET A 185 7.34 8.41 -16.84
CA MET A 185 7.79 9.43 -17.79
C MET A 185 7.20 10.79 -17.42
N THR A 186 7.95 11.86 -17.62
CA THR A 186 7.41 13.23 -17.54
C THR A 186 6.72 13.58 -18.86
N THR A 187 5.65 14.34 -18.82
CA THR A 187 4.85 14.71 -20.00
C THR A 187 5.56 15.64 -20.97
N ASP A 188 6.58 16.35 -20.49
CA ASP A 188 7.45 17.26 -21.25
C ASP A 188 8.67 16.57 -21.86
N SER A 189 8.91 15.29 -21.55
CA SER A 189 10.04 14.56 -22.13
C SER A 189 9.86 14.36 -23.64
N PRO A 190 10.94 14.50 -24.47
CA PRO A 190 10.85 14.30 -25.91
C PRO A 190 10.36 12.91 -26.32
N GLY A 191 10.53 11.91 -25.44
CA GLY A 191 10.10 10.53 -25.66
C GLY A 191 8.63 10.26 -25.38
N PHE A 192 7.90 11.15 -24.71
CA PHE A 192 6.55 10.88 -24.24
C PHE A 192 5.53 10.70 -25.39
N VAL A 193 5.50 11.62 -26.35
CA VAL A 193 4.61 11.54 -27.52
C VAL A 193 4.93 10.32 -28.41
N PRO A 194 6.19 10.03 -28.77
CA PRO A 194 6.55 8.78 -29.45
C PRO A 194 6.10 7.52 -28.69
N PHE A 195 6.27 7.50 -27.38
CA PHE A 195 5.85 6.38 -26.54
C PHE A 195 4.33 6.16 -26.57
N LEU A 196 3.53 7.23 -26.45
CA LEU A 196 2.07 7.15 -26.58
C LEU A 196 1.64 6.62 -27.96
N LYS A 197 2.27 7.08 -29.03
CA LYS A 197 2.00 6.55 -30.38
C LYS A 197 2.26 5.05 -30.46
N SER A 198 3.42 4.59 -29.97
CA SER A 198 3.74 3.16 -29.93
C SER A 198 2.73 2.36 -29.13
N LEU A 199 2.22 2.89 -28.01
CA LEU A 199 1.18 2.23 -27.22
C LEU A 199 -0.15 2.10 -28.00
N PHE A 200 -0.61 3.16 -28.65
CA PHE A 200 -1.89 3.15 -29.36
C PHE A 200 -1.83 2.36 -30.68
N ASP A 201 -0.66 2.26 -31.30
CA ASP A 201 -0.46 1.48 -32.52
C ASP A 201 -0.24 -0.01 -32.22
N SER A 202 0.08 -0.37 -30.96
CA SER A 202 0.37 -1.74 -30.57
C SER A 202 -0.87 -2.65 -30.64
N PRO A 203 -0.77 -3.82 -31.30
CA PRO A 203 -1.85 -4.80 -31.32
C PRO A 203 -2.01 -5.53 -29.97
N ALA A 204 -1.00 -5.49 -29.08
CA ALA A 204 -0.96 -6.21 -27.83
C ALA A 204 -1.32 -5.32 -26.61
N ILE A 205 -1.54 -4.02 -26.80
CA ILE A 205 -1.78 -3.07 -25.71
C ILE A 205 -3.18 -2.44 -25.82
N SER A 206 -3.78 -2.20 -24.66
CA SER A 206 -4.96 -1.35 -24.48
C SER A 206 -4.69 -0.38 -23.32
N VAL A 207 -4.60 0.90 -23.61
CA VAL A 207 -4.32 1.93 -22.60
C VAL A 207 -5.59 2.17 -21.77
N TYR A 208 -5.52 1.86 -20.48
CA TYR A 208 -6.61 2.05 -19.54
C TYR A 208 -6.59 3.46 -18.93
N GLY A 209 -5.41 4.00 -18.68
CA GLY A 209 -5.29 5.32 -18.10
C GLY A 209 -3.86 5.71 -17.74
N PHE A 210 -3.76 6.74 -16.90
CA PHE A 210 -2.50 7.32 -16.43
C PHE A 210 -2.43 7.22 -14.91
N TYR A 211 -1.26 6.83 -14.39
CA TYR A 211 -1.04 6.58 -12.98
C TYR A 211 0.15 7.39 -12.47
N ILE A 212 -0.05 8.15 -11.40
CA ILE A 212 1.01 8.88 -10.69
C ILE A 212 0.96 8.53 -9.21
N HIS A 213 2.06 8.73 -8.48
CA HIS A 213 2.10 8.54 -7.02
C HIS A 213 3.01 9.58 -6.40
N ALA A 214 2.46 10.41 -5.51
CA ALA A 214 3.19 11.46 -4.80
C ALA A 214 3.81 10.92 -3.50
N GLY A 215 4.98 10.25 -3.58
CA GLY A 215 5.71 9.83 -2.39
C GLY A 215 6.30 11.01 -1.58
N ASN A 216 6.48 12.18 -2.19
CA ASN A 216 6.86 13.41 -1.51
C ASN A 216 5.75 13.96 -0.59
N ALA A 217 4.49 13.59 -0.79
CA ALA A 217 3.38 13.96 0.09
C ALA A 217 3.51 13.42 1.52
N TYR A 218 4.31 12.38 1.73
CA TYR A 218 4.63 11.88 3.09
C TYR A 218 5.46 12.88 3.93
N ALA A 219 6.10 13.86 3.30
CA ALA A 219 6.76 14.97 3.97
C ALA A 219 5.83 16.16 4.29
N SER A 220 4.54 16.08 3.95
CA SER A 220 3.56 17.11 4.29
C SER A 220 3.45 17.26 5.81
N THR A 221 3.28 18.50 6.27
CA THR A 221 3.07 18.85 7.68
C THR A 221 1.71 19.53 7.90
N SER A 222 0.91 19.67 6.82
CA SER A 222 -0.42 20.30 6.88
C SER A 222 -1.35 19.74 5.79
N ALA A 223 -2.65 19.87 6.02
CA ALA A 223 -3.66 19.47 5.05
C ALA A 223 -3.53 20.24 3.73
N SER A 224 -3.20 21.55 3.78
CA SER A 224 -3.00 22.37 2.58
C SER A 224 -1.82 21.90 1.73
N GLN A 225 -0.71 21.49 2.34
CA GLN A 225 0.41 20.89 1.59
C GLN A 225 0.01 19.58 0.92
N ALA A 226 -0.67 18.70 1.62
CA ALA A 226 -1.14 17.44 1.04
C ALA A 226 -2.14 17.67 -0.11
N ALA A 227 -3.04 18.65 0.02
CA ALA A 227 -3.96 19.06 -1.04
C ALA A 227 -3.22 19.63 -2.27
N SER A 228 -2.16 20.42 -2.06
CA SER A 228 -1.31 20.92 -3.15
C SER A 228 -0.62 19.78 -3.92
N PHE A 229 -0.13 18.76 -3.22
CA PHE A 229 0.41 17.57 -3.87
C PHE A 229 -0.66 16.82 -4.66
N LEU A 230 -1.85 16.65 -4.10
CA LEU A 230 -2.98 16.03 -4.80
C LEU A 230 -3.34 16.80 -6.08
N SER A 231 -3.45 18.12 -6.00
CA SER A 231 -3.70 18.98 -7.17
C SER A 231 -2.62 18.81 -8.24
N SER A 232 -1.34 18.75 -7.84
CA SER A 232 -0.21 18.51 -8.76
C SER A 232 -0.29 17.13 -9.42
N GLU A 233 -0.68 16.09 -8.67
CA GLU A 233 -0.89 14.74 -9.23
C GLU A 233 -2.00 14.76 -10.30
N VAL A 234 -3.13 15.39 -10.00
CA VAL A 234 -4.27 15.49 -10.93
C VAL A 234 -3.85 16.24 -12.20
N HIS A 235 -3.17 17.39 -12.06
CA HIS A 235 -2.70 18.15 -13.22
C HIS A 235 -1.77 17.33 -14.12
N ALA A 236 -0.85 16.57 -13.55
CA ALA A 236 0.11 15.76 -14.31
C ALA A 236 -0.58 14.66 -15.13
N VAL A 237 -1.47 13.87 -14.50
CA VAL A 237 -2.18 12.79 -15.24
C VAL A 237 -3.21 13.36 -16.22
N ASN A 238 -3.83 14.49 -15.91
CA ASN A 238 -4.77 15.17 -16.79
C ASN A 238 -4.06 15.75 -18.02
N ALA A 239 -2.88 16.34 -17.85
CA ALA A 239 -2.04 16.80 -18.96
C ALA A 239 -1.61 15.63 -19.85
N ALA A 240 -1.20 14.50 -19.25
CA ALA A 240 -0.87 13.29 -19.99
C ALA A 240 -2.06 12.79 -20.83
N ALA A 241 -3.26 12.75 -20.26
CA ALA A 241 -4.47 12.38 -20.99
C ALA A 241 -4.81 13.37 -22.10
N GLY A 242 -4.65 14.67 -21.84
CA GLY A 242 -4.87 15.72 -22.86
C GLY A 242 -3.94 15.59 -24.06
N ILE A 243 -2.67 15.20 -23.85
CA ILE A 243 -1.71 14.90 -24.93
C ILE A 243 -2.10 13.60 -25.66
N ALA A 244 -2.61 12.61 -24.93
CA ALA A 244 -2.95 11.30 -25.48
C ALA A 244 -4.19 11.32 -26.39
N LEU A 245 -5.23 12.10 -26.05
CA LEU A 245 -6.52 12.10 -26.77
C LEU A 245 -6.39 12.39 -28.27
N PRO A 246 -5.68 13.43 -28.76
CA PRO A 246 -5.54 13.68 -30.18
C PRO A 246 -4.71 12.60 -30.91
N ILE A 247 -3.73 11.98 -30.22
CA ILE A 247 -2.94 10.87 -30.76
C ILE A 247 -3.84 9.65 -30.93
N LEU A 248 -4.64 9.34 -29.91
CA LEU A 248 -5.60 8.26 -29.95
C LEU A 248 -6.64 8.44 -31.08
N ALA A 249 -7.18 9.66 -31.24
CA ALA A 249 -8.13 9.99 -32.29
C ALA A 249 -7.54 9.84 -33.72
N SER A 250 -6.23 9.92 -33.86
CA SER A 250 -5.51 9.70 -35.13
C SER A 250 -5.07 8.26 -35.35
N SER A 251 -5.14 7.39 -34.34
CA SER A 251 -4.79 5.98 -34.41
C SER A 251 -5.87 5.21 -35.19
N GLN A 252 -5.45 4.28 -36.04
CA GLN A 252 -6.36 3.37 -36.75
C GLN A 252 -6.84 2.20 -35.89
N ASN A 253 -6.46 2.17 -34.60
CA ASN A 253 -6.74 1.09 -33.70
C ASN A 253 -8.04 1.36 -32.92
N GLU A 254 -9.19 1.00 -33.52
CA GLU A 254 -10.53 1.19 -32.94
C GLU A 254 -10.71 0.55 -31.55
N ALA A 255 -9.98 -0.49 -31.22
CA ALA A 255 -10.07 -1.20 -29.93
C ALA A 255 -9.51 -0.40 -28.74
N ALA A 256 -8.79 0.70 -28.98
CA ALA A 256 -8.28 1.59 -27.95
C ALA A 256 -9.32 2.62 -27.46
N HIS A 257 -10.50 2.68 -28.08
CA HIS A 257 -11.39 3.85 -27.99
C HIS A 257 -12.59 3.77 -27.07
N ASN A 258 -12.89 2.65 -26.42
CA ASN A 258 -14.25 2.45 -25.89
C ASN A 258 -14.49 2.98 -24.45
N GLN A 259 -13.51 3.61 -23.79
CA GLN A 259 -13.72 4.12 -22.42
C GLN A 259 -12.94 5.42 -22.15
N PRO A 260 -13.47 6.36 -21.37
CA PRO A 260 -12.65 7.47 -20.90
C PRO A 260 -11.47 6.95 -20.08
N PHE A 261 -10.29 7.57 -20.25
CA PHE A 261 -9.10 7.24 -19.47
C PHE A 261 -9.37 7.32 -17.96
N VAL A 262 -8.74 6.44 -17.20
CA VAL A 262 -8.68 6.54 -15.74
C VAL A 262 -7.46 7.37 -15.35
N LEU A 263 -7.68 8.39 -14.54
CA LEU A 263 -6.67 9.28 -13.98
C LEU A 263 -6.42 8.87 -12.53
N SER A 264 -5.47 7.95 -12.34
CA SER A 264 -5.20 7.36 -11.03
C SER A 264 -4.13 8.15 -10.30
N VAL A 265 -4.51 8.74 -9.17
CA VAL A 265 -3.69 9.61 -8.33
C VAL A 265 -3.74 9.15 -6.88
N GLY A 266 -2.70 9.41 -6.10
CA GLY A 266 -2.79 9.20 -4.67
C GLY A 266 -1.52 8.65 -4.00
N SER A 267 -1.57 8.86 -2.73
CA SER A 267 -0.82 8.27 -1.64
C SER A 267 -1.74 8.35 -0.42
N THR A 268 -1.39 7.74 0.70
CA THR A 268 -2.25 7.88 1.89
C THR A 268 -2.45 9.35 2.30
N PRO A 269 -1.41 10.22 2.36
CA PRO A 269 -1.62 11.64 2.68
C PRO A 269 -2.52 12.37 1.66
N THR A 270 -2.27 12.21 0.37
CA THR A 270 -3.05 12.93 -0.65
C THR A 270 -4.50 12.42 -0.73
N ALA A 271 -4.73 11.12 -0.50
CA ALA A 271 -6.09 10.57 -0.44
C ALA A 271 -6.87 11.05 0.79
N HIS A 272 -6.19 11.32 1.93
CA HIS A 272 -6.83 11.98 3.07
C HIS A 272 -7.13 13.47 2.80
N ALA A 273 -6.38 14.12 1.92
CA ALA A 273 -6.63 15.51 1.52
C ALA A 273 -7.68 15.65 0.40
N ALA A 274 -8.21 14.54 -0.12
CA ALA A 274 -9.28 14.53 -1.12
C ALA A 274 -10.61 14.93 -0.46
N THR A 275 -10.97 16.21 -0.56
CA THR A 275 -12.20 16.81 -0.04
C THR A 275 -12.99 17.44 -1.16
N ALA A 276 -14.26 17.80 -0.90
CA ALA A 276 -15.08 18.52 -1.88
C ALA A 276 -14.44 19.84 -2.33
N GLU A 277 -13.75 20.54 -1.42
CA GLU A 277 -13.05 21.79 -1.74
C GLU A 277 -11.89 21.56 -2.70
N SER A 278 -11.01 20.58 -2.42
CA SER A 278 -9.89 20.24 -3.33
C SER A 278 -10.40 19.73 -4.69
N ARG A 279 -11.61 19.15 -4.75
CA ARG A 279 -12.24 18.73 -5.99
C ARG A 279 -12.69 19.90 -6.87
N ALA A 280 -13.19 20.98 -6.25
CA ALA A 280 -13.68 22.17 -6.95
C ALA A 280 -12.55 22.92 -7.69
N GLU A 281 -11.30 22.76 -7.27
CA GLU A 281 -10.13 23.37 -7.94
C GLU A 281 -9.77 22.67 -9.27
N VAL A 282 -10.29 21.47 -9.54
CA VAL A 282 -10.02 20.74 -10.77
C VAL A 282 -11.07 21.09 -11.83
N SER A 283 -10.68 21.89 -12.84
CA SER A 283 -11.59 22.39 -13.88
C SER A 283 -11.99 21.28 -14.87
N THR A 284 -11.34 21.13 -15.99
CA THR A 284 -11.72 20.17 -17.03
C THR A 284 -10.88 18.92 -16.95
N LEU A 285 -11.50 17.75 -16.79
CA LEU A 285 -10.82 16.46 -16.79
C LEU A 285 -10.95 15.76 -18.15
N HIS A 286 -9.84 15.18 -18.60
CA HIS A 286 -9.75 14.33 -19.79
C HIS A 286 -9.98 12.84 -19.47
N GLY A 287 -10.54 12.52 -18.31
CA GLY A 287 -10.80 11.16 -17.87
C GLY A 287 -11.58 11.10 -16.55
N LYS A 288 -11.70 9.91 -15.98
CA LYS A 288 -12.34 9.66 -14.68
C LYS A 288 -11.29 9.56 -13.59
N LEU A 289 -11.51 10.20 -12.45
CA LEU A 289 -10.60 10.14 -11.31
C LEU A 289 -10.68 8.79 -10.61
N GLU A 290 -9.53 8.30 -10.22
CA GLU A 290 -9.35 7.16 -9.32
C GLU A 290 -8.34 7.55 -8.24
N LEU A 291 -8.70 7.41 -6.96
CA LEU A 291 -7.77 7.51 -5.85
C LEU A 291 -7.11 6.17 -5.60
N HIS A 292 -5.83 6.18 -5.22
CA HIS A 292 -5.17 4.99 -4.69
C HIS A 292 -4.40 5.29 -3.41
N ALA A 293 -4.50 4.39 -2.44
CA ALA A 293 -3.83 4.49 -1.15
C ALA A 293 -3.64 3.11 -0.52
N GLY A 294 -2.69 2.95 0.39
CA GLY A 294 -2.38 1.63 0.96
C GLY A 294 -2.20 1.59 2.48
N ASN A 295 -1.58 2.60 3.08
CA ASN A 295 -1.31 2.58 4.52
C ASN A 295 -2.54 2.96 5.37
N TYR A 296 -3.52 3.63 4.78
CA TYR A 296 -4.67 4.23 5.49
C TYR A 296 -5.44 3.29 6.44
N PRO A 297 -5.56 1.96 6.23
CA PRO A 297 -6.24 1.11 7.19
C PRO A 297 -5.50 0.98 8.52
N MET A 298 -4.17 0.93 8.47
CA MET A 298 -3.31 0.71 9.63
C MET A 298 -2.85 2.01 10.27
N LEU A 299 -2.44 2.98 9.46
CA LEU A 299 -1.82 4.24 9.85
C LEU A 299 -0.55 4.02 10.73
N ASP A 300 0.20 5.10 10.97
CA ASP A 300 1.45 5.11 11.70
C ASP A 300 1.86 6.53 12.07
N LEU A 301 3.04 6.70 12.69
CA LEU A 301 3.56 8.02 13.02
C LEU A 301 3.86 8.86 11.79
N GLN A 302 4.26 8.25 10.66
CA GLN A 302 4.48 8.97 9.42
C GLN A 302 3.19 9.66 8.95
N GLN A 303 2.04 8.98 9.05
CA GLN A 303 0.75 9.56 8.72
C GLN A 303 0.31 10.62 9.73
N LYS A 304 0.54 10.39 11.03
CA LYS A 304 0.28 11.38 12.09
C LYS A 304 1.05 12.69 11.84
N HIS A 305 2.31 12.60 11.43
CA HIS A 305 3.14 13.77 11.16
C HIS A 305 2.65 14.65 10.00
N THR A 306 1.80 14.12 9.12
CA THR A 306 1.15 14.92 8.07
C THR A 306 0.07 15.85 8.60
N SER A 307 -0.30 15.75 9.87
CA SER A 307 -1.42 16.47 10.52
C SER A 307 -2.81 16.17 9.92
N LEU A 308 -2.93 15.11 9.10
CA LEU A 308 -4.20 14.67 8.49
C LEU A 308 -4.92 13.61 9.31
N VAL A 309 -4.20 12.94 10.21
CA VAL A 309 -4.72 11.88 11.06
C VAL A 309 -4.28 12.06 12.51
N SER A 310 -5.16 11.70 13.43
CA SER A 310 -4.85 11.72 14.86
C SER A 310 -4.31 10.35 15.34
N SER A 311 -3.65 10.35 16.49
CA SER A 311 -3.06 9.13 17.08
C SER A 311 -4.11 8.05 17.36
N GLU A 312 -5.33 8.45 17.72
CA GLU A 312 -6.45 7.57 18.08
C GLU A 312 -6.94 6.73 16.89
N ARG A 313 -6.59 7.14 15.68
CA ARG A 313 -6.94 6.43 14.45
C ARG A 313 -5.93 5.34 14.06
N ILE A 314 -4.76 5.29 14.69
CA ILE A 314 -3.72 4.32 14.37
C ILE A 314 -4.19 2.94 14.84
N ALA A 315 -4.43 2.05 13.90
CA ALA A 315 -5.03 0.74 14.14
C ALA A 315 -4.02 -0.36 14.48
N GLN A 316 -2.72 -0.07 14.44
CA GLN A 316 -1.67 -1.06 14.67
C GLN A 316 -0.67 -0.60 15.74
N ARG A 317 -0.06 -1.58 16.39
CA ARG A 317 1.03 -1.38 17.35
C ARG A 317 1.86 -2.64 17.53
N VAL A 318 3.06 -2.47 18.02
CA VAL A 318 3.91 -3.59 18.46
C VAL A 318 3.88 -3.63 19.98
N ILE A 319 3.52 -4.77 20.54
CA ILE A 319 3.71 -5.03 21.97
C ILE A 319 5.11 -5.56 22.20
N ALA A 320 5.78 -5.04 23.22
CA ALA A 320 7.14 -5.40 23.61
C ALA A 320 7.26 -5.50 25.12
N THR A 321 8.22 -6.28 25.62
CA THR A 321 8.48 -6.41 27.04
C THR A 321 9.73 -5.62 27.42
N VAL A 322 9.64 -4.82 28.49
CA VAL A 322 10.79 -4.19 29.12
C VAL A 322 11.64 -5.27 29.81
N ILE A 323 12.84 -5.50 29.28
CA ILE A 323 13.74 -6.57 29.78
C ILE A 323 14.79 -6.08 30.75
N SER A 324 15.07 -4.75 30.75
CA SER A 324 16.00 -4.14 31.72
C SER A 324 15.72 -2.66 31.89
N THR A 325 16.12 -2.10 33.03
CA THR A 325 16.04 -0.67 33.32
C THR A 325 17.37 -0.13 33.81
N TYR A 326 17.69 1.10 33.46
CA TYR A 326 18.99 1.73 33.69
C TYR A 326 18.80 3.16 34.26
N PRO A 327 18.64 3.30 35.55
CA PRO A 327 18.49 4.62 36.20
C PRO A 327 19.71 5.49 35.97
N GLY A 328 19.51 6.73 35.56
CA GLY A 328 20.57 7.73 35.39
C GLY A 328 21.52 7.50 34.20
N ARG A 329 21.27 6.49 33.34
CA ARG A 329 22.17 6.18 32.20
C ARG A 329 21.95 7.08 30.99
N GLY A 330 20.78 7.67 30.84
CA GLY A 330 20.40 8.48 29.72
C GLY A 330 21.05 9.86 29.71
N ALA A 331 20.85 10.60 28.63
CA ALA A 331 21.36 11.96 28.47
C ALA A 331 20.89 12.84 29.64
N GLY A 332 21.81 13.65 30.19
CA GLY A 332 21.52 14.54 31.33
C GLY A 332 21.19 13.78 32.64
N GLY A 333 21.54 12.50 32.76
CA GLY A 333 21.26 11.71 33.96
C GLY A 333 19.83 11.15 34.01
N GLY A 334 19.10 11.18 32.89
CA GLY A 334 17.76 10.56 32.77
C GLY A 334 17.79 9.04 32.83
N ASP A 335 16.64 8.43 33.05
CA ASP A 335 16.49 6.97 33.04
C ASP A 335 16.46 6.44 31.60
N GLU A 336 16.90 5.21 31.39
CA GLU A 336 16.68 4.42 30.18
C GLU A 336 16.07 3.07 30.53
N ALA A 337 15.35 2.49 29.58
CA ALA A 337 14.91 1.12 29.66
C ALA A 337 15.23 0.40 28.34
N MET A 338 15.28 -0.93 28.39
CA MET A 338 15.51 -1.76 27.21
C MET A 338 14.31 -2.70 27.05
N CYS A 339 13.76 -2.77 25.84
CA CYS A 339 12.75 -3.73 25.45
C CYS A 339 13.28 -4.70 24.37
N ASP A 340 12.55 -5.78 24.13
CA ASP A 340 12.85 -6.83 23.15
C ASP A 340 12.40 -6.49 21.71
N ALA A 341 11.98 -5.24 21.46
CA ALA A 341 11.63 -4.77 20.11
C ALA A 341 12.75 -3.90 19.52
N GLY A 342 13.67 -4.53 18.82
CA GLY A 342 14.75 -3.86 18.08
C GLY A 342 14.38 -3.55 16.62
N CYS A 343 15.40 -3.30 15.79
CA CYS A 343 15.18 -2.86 14.40
C CYS A 343 14.55 -3.92 13.49
N ILE A 344 14.64 -5.20 13.84
CA ILE A 344 13.94 -6.26 13.08
C ILE A 344 12.43 -6.16 13.32
N ALA A 345 12.03 -5.89 14.56
CA ALA A 345 10.62 -5.77 14.93
C ALA A 345 9.98 -4.41 14.53
N MET A 346 10.78 -3.33 14.45
CA MET A 346 10.28 -1.95 14.34
C MET A 346 10.65 -1.22 13.04
N SER A 347 11.49 -1.80 12.18
CA SER A 347 12.19 -1.11 11.07
C SER A 347 13.16 -0.02 11.55
N LYS A 348 13.87 0.62 10.62
CA LYS A 348 14.80 1.72 10.91
C LYS A 348 14.30 3.09 10.43
N ASP A 349 13.04 3.20 10.11
CA ASP A 349 12.47 4.47 9.70
C ASP A 349 12.37 5.42 10.89
N THR A 350 12.78 6.66 10.65
CA THR A 350 12.65 7.77 11.59
C THR A 350 11.70 8.81 11.04
N GLY A 351 11.19 9.69 11.89
CA GLY A 351 10.28 10.76 11.50
C GLY A 351 10.63 12.10 12.14
N PRO A 352 9.86 13.16 11.85
CA PRO A 352 10.08 14.51 12.37
C PRO A 352 10.12 14.59 13.90
N SER A 353 9.42 13.71 14.62
CA SER A 353 9.48 13.64 16.09
C SER A 353 10.78 13.06 16.64
N GLY A 354 11.68 12.59 15.76
CA GLY A 354 12.85 11.79 16.15
C GLY A 354 12.46 10.38 16.58
N GLY A 355 13.48 9.55 16.89
CA GLY A 355 13.26 8.18 17.34
C GLY A 355 12.55 7.27 16.31
N TYR A 356 12.18 6.09 16.76
CA TYR A 356 11.66 5.02 15.92
C TYR A 356 10.21 4.64 16.27
N GLY A 357 9.71 5.12 17.41
CA GLY A 357 8.33 4.85 17.83
C GLY A 357 8.00 5.51 19.16
N ASP A 358 6.71 5.81 19.36
CA ASP A 358 6.16 6.38 20.59
C ASP A 358 5.47 5.29 21.41
N ILE A 359 5.60 5.37 22.72
CA ILE A 359 4.94 4.44 23.65
C ILE A 359 3.52 4.93 23.94
N ILE A 360 2.52 4.12 23.69
CA ILE A 360 1.12 4.47 23.94
C ILE A 360 0.89 4.67 25.43
N GLY A 361 0.29 5.80 25.79
CA GLY A 361 -0.11 6.11 27.18
C GLY A 361 1.04 6.39 28.13
N LYS A 362 2.28 6.51 27.65
CA LYS A 362 3.45 6.84 28.46
C LYS A 362 4.34 7.85 27.75
N PRO A 363 4.93 8.82 28.46
CA PRO A 363 5.84 9.78 27.87
C PRO A 363 7.25 9.18 27.67
N TRP A 364 7.29 8.10 26.88
CA TRP A 364 8.50 7.37 26.52
C TRP A 364 8.58 7.16 25.03
N GLN A 365 9.77 7.12 24.47
CA GLN A 365 10.02 6.93 23.06
C GLN A 365 11.11 5.88 22.83
N LEU A 366 10.97 5.09 21.77
CA LEU A 366 11.99 4.18 21.24
C LEU A 366 13.02 5.01 20.46
N THR A 367 14.15 5.34 21.10
CA THR A 367 15.11 6.31 20.56
C THR A 367 16.35 5.71 19.92
N ARG A 368 16.71 4.50 20.32
CA ARG A 368 17.85 3.76 19.73
C ARG A 368 17.50 2.30 19.57
N MET A 369 18.01 1.67 18.54
CA MET A 369 17.81 0.25 18.29
C MET A 369 19.08 -0.41 17.77
N SER A 370 19.28 -1.65 18.17
CA SER A 370 20.08 -2.64 17.45
C SER A 370 19.18 -3.83 17.11
N GLN A 371 19.71 -4.92 16.61
CA GLN A 371 18.91 -5.97 15.99
C GLN A 371 17.65 -6.35 16.78
N GLU A 372 17.79 -6.83 18.03
CA GLU A 372 16.67 -7.23 18.90
C GLU A 372 16.50 -6.32 20.13
N HIS A 373 17.32 -5.27 20.26
CA HIS A 373 17.34 -4.39 21.41
C HIS A 373 16.71 -3.05 21.09
N GLY A 374 15.64 -2.68 21.77
CA GLY A 374 15.05 -1.35 21.72
C GLY A 374 15.36 -0.55 22.99
N ILE A 375 15.96 0.62 22.86
CA ILE A 375 16.23 1.51 23.99
C ILE A 375 15.15 2.57 24.07
N LEU A 376 14.48 2.57 25.21
CA LEU A 376 13.42 3.52 25.55
C LEU A 376 13.99 4.64 26.41
N THR A 377 13.64 5.88 26.08
CA THR A 377 13.99 7.06 26.86
C THR A 377 12.74 7.89 27.15
N PRO A 378 12.65 8.52 28.33
CA PRO A 378 11.57 9.45 28.62
C PRO A 378 11.69 10.71 27.74
N ILE A 379 10.56 11.23 27.29
CA ILE A 379 10.48 12.44 26.47
C ILE A 379 10.15 13.67 27.30
N GLU A 380 9.85 13.50 28.59
CA GLU A 380 9.58 14.58 29.55
C GLU A 380 10.18 14.27 30.92
N ALA A 381 10.48 15.32 31.67
CA ALA A 381 10.96 15.19 33.04
C ALA A 381 9.85 14.64 33.97
N GLY A 382 10.22 13.71 34.86
CA GLY A 382 9.26 13.12 35.79
C GLY A 382 8.39 12.02 35.20
N ALA A 383 8.69 11.52 34.01
CA ALA A 383 8.01 10.37 33.42
C ALA A 383 7.97 9.17 34.40
N THR A 384 6.83 8.50 34.50
CA THR A 384 6.69 7.31 35.32
C THR A 384 7.70 6.24 34.89
N LYS A 385 8.44 5.70 35.84
CA LYS A 385 9.49 4.70 35.58
C LYS A 385 8.91 3.41 35.04
N LEU A 386 9.54 2.89 33.99
CA LEU A 386 9.25 1.56 33.49
C LEU A 386 9.88 0.49 34.40
N LYS A 387 9.27 -0.70 34.44
CA LYS A 387 9.72 -1.83 35.24
C LYS A 387 10.08 -3.02 34.38
N CYS A 388 11.05 -3.81 34.81
CA CYS A 388 11.34 -5.10 34.17
C CYS A 388 10.10 -6.00 34.18
N GLY A 389 9.80 -6.64 33.06
CA GLY A 389 8.59 -7.44 32.85
C GLY A 389 7.35 -6.64 32.45
N GLU A 390 7.42 -5.31 32.45
CA GLU A 390 6.32 -4.47 32.02
C GLU A 390 6.15 -4.54 30.49
N MET A 391 4.92 -4.76 30.03
CA MET A 391 4.58 -4.70 28.61
C MET A 391 4.36 -3.26 28.20
N VAL A 392 4.94 -2.86 27.08
CA VAL A 392 4.74 -1.56 26.41
C VAL A 392 4.16 -1.77 25.03
N GLU A 393 3.36 -0.80 24.59
CA GLU A 393 2.74 -0.78 23.27
C GLU A 393 3.39 0.34 22.45
N ILE A 394 3.97 0.02 21.30
CA ILE A 394 4.79 0.93 20.50
C ILE A 394 4.12 1.18 19.15
N VAL A 395 3.83 2.44 18.84
CA VAL A 395 3.49 2.86 17.49
C VAL A 395 4.77 3.30 16.78
N GLY A 396 5.10 2.65 15.69
CA GLY A 396 6.32 2.97 14.93
C GLY A 396 6.09 3.95 13.79
N GLN A 397 7.19 4.30 13.13
CA GLN A 397 7.19 5.34 12.09
C GLN A 397 6.52 4.87 10.78
N HIS A 398 6.66 3.59 10.40
CA HIS A 398 6.18 3.12 9.09
C HIS A 398 5.58 1.70 9.17
N ALA A 399 4.26 1.64 9.23
CA ALA A 399 3.52 0.39 9.41
C ALA A 399 3.85 -0.69 8.36
N CYS A 400 4.06 -0.31 7.09
CA CYS A 400 4.35 -1.29 6.03
C CYS A 400 5.64 -2.08 6.29
N LEU A 401 6.69 -1.42 6.77
CA LEU A 401 7.98 -2.04 7.02
C LEU A 401 7.97 -2.84 8.32
N ILE A 402 7.26 -2.35 9.33
CA ILE A 402 7.06 -3.07 10.59
C ILE A 402 6.28 -4.36 10.35
N ALA A 403 5.13 -4.28 9.68
CA ALA A 403 4.28 -5.43 9.39
C ALA A 403 4.99 -6.52 8.56
N ALA A 404 5.95 -6.11 7.71
CA ALA A 404 6.70 -7.04 6.88
C ALA A 404 7.50 -8.08 7.69
N ALA A 405 7.92 -7.76 8.93
CA ALA A 405 8.70 -8.65 9.78
C ALA A 405 7.85 -9.74 10.45
N TYR A 406 6.58 -9.49 10.70
CA TYR A 406 5.75 -10.38 11.52
C TYR A 406 5.10 -11.48 10.68
N PRO A 407 5.19 -12.76 11.12
CA PRO A 407 4.59 -13.88 10.39
C PRO A 407 3.08 -13.97 10.53
N TRP A 408 2.50 -13.36 11.57
CA TRP A 408 1.07 -13.17 11.78
C TRP A 408 0.82 -11.92 12.62
N TYR A 409 -0.43 -11.45 12.62
CA TYR A 409 -0.89 -10.34 13.42
C TYR A 409 -1.97 -10.83 14.40
N TYR A 410 -1.86 -10.43 15.65
CA TYR A 410 -2.94 -10.63 16.62
C TYR A 410 -3.96 -9.52 16.43
N VAL A 411 -5.23 -9.88 16.42
CA VAL A 411 -6.33 -8.94 16.19
C VAL A 411 -7.13 -8.76 17.45
N ILE A 412 -7.40 -7.51 17.79
CA ILE A 412 -8.30 -7.10 18.86
C ILE A 412 -9.43 -6.24 18.29
N GLU A 413 -10.41 -5.90 19.11
CA GLU A 413 -11.51 -4.99 18.78
C GLU A 413 -11.71 -3.95 19.88
N ASP A 414 -12.22 -2.77 19.50
CA ASP A 414 -12.68 -1.70 20.39
C ASP A 414 -11.64 -1.28 21.46
N GLY A 415 -10.37 -1.27 21.10
CA GLY A 415 -9.30 -0.98 22.04
C GLY A 415 -9.13 -2.03 23.15
N GLY A 416 -9.76 -3.21 23.01
CA GLY A 416 -9.70 -4.29 23.96
C GLY A 416 -8.31 -4.90 24.11
N ARG A 417 -8.18 -5.85 25.02
CA ARG A 417 -6.90 -6.51 25.32
C ARG A 417 -6.98 -8.03 25.12
N THR A 418 -8.04 -8.52 24.52
CA THR A 418 -8.23 -9.95 24.22
C THR A 418 -8.13 -10.18 22.73
N VAL A 419 -7.36 -11.18 22.31
CA VAL A 419 -7.25 -11.60 20.91
C VAL A 419 -8.59 -12.16 20.45
N VAL A 420 -9.14 -11.60 19.37
CA VAL A 420 -10.41 -12.02 18.75
C VAL A 420 -10.21 -12.76 17.44
N ASP A 421 -9.06 -12.56 16.77
CA ASP A 421 -8.69 -13.23 15.52
C ASP A 421 -7.16 -13.23 15.36
N VAL A 422 -6.67 -13.97 14.37
CA VAL A 422 -5.28 -13.93 13.91
C VAL A 422 -5.27 -13.81 12.40
N TRP A 423 -4.56 -12.78 11.87
CA TRP A 423 -4.40 -12.58 10.44
C TRP A 423 -3.02 -13.03 9.99
N VAL A 424 -2.96 -13.74 8.88
CA VAL A 424 -1.70 -14.25 8.32
C VAL A 424 -1.36 -13.48 7.04
N PRO A 425 -0.31 -12.65 7.07
CA PRO A 425 0.08 -11.87 5.90
C PRO A 425 0.82 -12.72 4.86
N TRP A 426 0.57 -12.43 3.62
CA TRP A 426 1.28 -13.00 2.48
C TRP A 426 2.73 -12.52 2.45
N LYS A 427 3.69 -13.42 2.30
CA LYS A 427 5.12 -13.12 2.33
C LYS A 427 5.79 -13.52 1.03
N GLY A 428 6.83 -12.79 0.63
CA GLY A 428 7.66 -13.08 -0.52
C GLY A 428 7.34 -12.26 -1.77
N TRP A 429 8.06 -12.61 -2.84
CA TRP A 429 8.05 -11.92 -4.14
C TRP A 429 7.74 -12.86 -5.29
#